data_faa10810b92edd1f32d2d5116c077ae3
#
_entry.id   faa10810b92edd1f32d2d5116c077ae3
#
_cell.length_a   1.000
_cell.length_b   1.000
_cell.length_c   1.000
_cell.angle_alpha   90.00
_cell.angle_beta   90.00
_cell.angle_gamma   90.00
#
_symmetry.space_group_name_H-M   'P 1'
#
loop_
_entity.id
_entity.type
_entity.pdbx_description
1 polymer ?
#
loop_
_entity_poly.entity_id
_entity_poly.type
_entity_poly.pdbx_seq_one_letter_code
_entity_poly.pdbx_strand_id
1 'polypeptide(L)'
;FYNGYLIYLAMPISSGDPDYAMAVYKIQLETGEITRLFQEDIPVHTDWPSAGVSISNGYLYFPMFNGETGSVTYAEGILETGRIEHIFEDWNQSNSPMVNFDNVLYYHRVGVGLCEYDKATGTETVKVPTDCSLALPQYTKDYIIVRTSDDDADTHRTIYAYDRNYHLLGQMELEPYGVKFPSLQYVTANAIYFTSGGKL
;
A
#
# COMPACT_ATOMS: atom_id res chain seq x y z
N PHE A 1 1.39 9.42 10.34
CA PHE A 1 2.14 10.51 11.00
C PHE A 1 3.60 10.46 10.57
N TYR A 2 4.20 11.61 10.30
CA TYR A 2 5.60 11.72 9.91
C TYR A 2 6.22 12.98 10.54
N ASN A 3 7.28 12.81 11.31
CA ASN A 3 8.08 13.91 11.91
C ASN A 3 7.25 15.04 12.56
N GLY A 4 6.24 14.70 13.37
CA GLY A 4 5.38 15.69 14.04
C GLY A 4 4.27 16.28 13.15
N TYR A 5 4.10 15.76 11.94
CA TYR A 5 3.03 16.16 11.04
C TYR A 5 2.01 15.02 10.84
N LEU A 6 0.75 15.40 10.71
CA LEU A 6 -0.28 14.57 10.11
C LEU A 6 -0.28 14.81 8.60
N ILE A 7 -0.15 13.76 7.80
CA ILE A 7 -0.32 13.84 6.36
C ILE A 7 -1.79 13.54 6.03
N TYR A 8 -2.42 14.47 5.38
CA TYR A 8 -3.84 14.41 5.02
C TYR A 8 -4.00 14.41 3.50
N LEU A 9 -4.73 13.41 3.00
CA LEU A 9 -5.06 13.27 1.60
C LEU A 9 -6.48 13.81 1.39
N ALA A 10 -6.60 14.93 0.69
CA ALA A 10 -7.90 15.50 0.32
C ALA A 10 -8.29 15.01 -1.08
N MET A 11 -9.41 14.34 -1.16
CA MET A 11 -10.01 13.91 -2.41
C MET A 11 -11.31 14.69 -2.65
N PRO A 12 -11.62 15.10 -3.89
CA PRO A 12 -12.91 15.70 -4.19
C PRO A 12 -14.03 14.68 -3.99
N ILE A 13 -15.17 15.15 -3.50
CA ILE A 13 -16.31 14.31 -3.10
C ILE A 13 -17.19 13.88 -4.30
N SER A 14 -17.04 14.47 -5.48
CA SER A 14 -17.95 14.23 -6.61
C SER A 14 -17.47 13.09 -7.50
N SER A 15 -18.19 12.01 -7.50
CA SER A 15 -18.04 10.84 -8.36
C SER A 15 -18.53 11.07 -9.80
N GLY A 16 -18.01 11.99 -10.53
CA GLY A 16 -18.51 12.22 -11.88
C GLY A 16 -17.60 13.06 -12.76
N ASP A 17 -16.53 13.53 -12.19
CA ASP A 17 -15.56 14.33 -12.92
C ASP A 17 -14.38 13.42 -13.32
N PRO A 18 -14.06 13.27 -14.61
CA PRO A 18 -12.90 12.52 -15.06
C PRO A 18 -11.57 13.12 -14.57
N ASP A 19 -11.57 14.37 -14.11
CA ASP A 19 -10.41 15.07 -13.60
C ASP A 19 -10.29 14.97 -12.06
N TYR A 20 -10.41 13.76 -11.54
CA TYR A 20 -10.19 13.54 -10.10
C TYR A 20 -8.75 13.84 -9.75
N ALA A 21 -8.57 14.79 -8.87
CA ALA A 21 -7.26 15.16 -8.37
C ALA A 21 -7.18 15.05 -6.86
N MET A 22 -6.13 14.44 -6.36
CA MET A 22 -5.81 14.37 -4.95
C MET A 22 -4.87 15.52 -4.58
N ALA A 23 -5.21 16.25 -3.52
CA ALA A 23 -4.30 17.20 -2.89
C ALA A 23 -3.75 16.60 -1.59
N VAL A 24 -2.48 16.79 -1.33
CA VAL A 24 -1.81 16.32 -0.12
C VAL A 24 -1.41 17.49 0.75
N TYR A 25 -1.82 17.44 2.01
CA TYR A 25 -1.51 18.45 3.02
C TYR A 25 -0.72 17.86 4.17
N LYS A 26 0.17 18.64 4.74
CA LYS A 26 0.77 18.38 6.04
C LYS A 26 0.17 19.33 7.07
N ILE A 27 -0.19 18.80 8.23
CA ILE A 27 -0.73 19.55 9.36
C ILE A 27 0.28 19.42 10.49
N GLN A 28 0.87 20.53 10.92
CA GLN A 28 1.78 20.50 12.05
C GLN A 28 0.99 20.31 13.35
N LEU A 29 1.32 19.28 14.12
CA LEU A 29 0.51 18.88 15.28
C LEU A 29 0.59 19.89 16.43
N GLU A 30 1.71 20.60 16.61
CA GLU A 30 1.86 21.56 17.68
C GLU A 30 1.11 22.90 17.42
N THR A 31 1.13 23.35 16.18
CA THR A 31 0.61 24.68 15.82
C THR A 31 -0.75 24.63 15.11
N GLY A 32 -1.11 23.48 14.55
CA GLY A 32 -2.27 23.32 13.69
C GLY A 32 -2.08 23.95 12.29
N GLU A 33 -0.87 24.40 11.97
CA GLU A 33 -0.58 24.98 10.65
C GLU A 33 -0.78 23.93 9.55
N ILE A 34 -1.53 24.32 8.51
CA ILE A 34 -1.83 23.49 7.35
C ILE A 34 -1.07 24.03 6.16
N THR A 35 -0.25 23.18 5.56
CA THR A 35 0.53 23.51 4.35
C THR A 35 0.25 22.48 3.28
N ARG A 36 -0.01 22.94 2.04
CA ARG A 36 -0.06 22.05 0.89
C ARG A 36 1.32 21.48 0.60
N LEU A 37 1.44 20.16 0.54
CA LEU A 37 2.74 19.49 0.40
C LEU A 37 3.21 19.46 -1.06
N PHE A 38 2.34 19.04 -1.98
CA PHE A 38 2.64 19.06 -3.41
C PHE A 38 1.90 20.20 -4.08
N GLN A 39 2.59 20.96 -4.95
CA GLN A 39 2.01 22.12 -5.60
C GLN A 39 1.01 21.74 -6.70
N GLU A 40 1.24 20.60 -7.34
CA GLU A 40 0.39 20.09 -8.40
C GLU A 40 -0.70 19.21 -7.82
N ASP A 41 -1.84 19.17 -8.49
CA ASP A 41 -2.88 18.19 -8.23
C ASP A 41 -2.45 16.83 -8.77
N ILE A 42 -2.68 15.80 -7.98
CA ILE A 42 -2.30 14.44 -8.33
C ILE A 42 -3.50 13.76 -8.98
N PRO A 43 -3.44 13.43 -10.28
CA PRO A 43 -4.53 12.72 -10.93
C PRO A 43 -4.66 11.30 -10.37
N VAL A 44 -5.85 10.96 -9.90
CA VAL A 44 -6.14 9.63 -9.33
C VAL A 44 -7.37 9.03 -9.98
N HIS A 45 -7.42 7.71 -10.09
CA HIS A 45 -8.61 7.03 -10.61
C HIS A 45 -9.73 6.98 -9.55
N THR A 46 -10.97 7.20 -9.97
CA THR A 46 -12.14 7.30 -9.08
C THR A 46 -12.44 6.02 -8.29
N ASP A 47 -12.12 4.86 -8.87
CA ASP A 47 -12.45 3.57 -8.28
C ASP A 47 -11.39 3.08 -7.25
N TRP A 48 -10.25 3.80 -7.13
CA TRP A 48 -9.13 3.38 -6.29
C TRP A 48 -8.59 4.44 -5.31
N PRO A 49 -9.44 5.23 -4.68
CA PRO A 49 -8.98 6.38 -3.90
C PRO A 49 -8.14 6.03 -2.67
N SER A 50 -8.22 4.79 -2.19
CA SER A 50 -7.50 4.35 -0.98
C SER A 50 -6.57 3.15 -1.19
N ALA A 51 -6.67 2.46 -2.32
CA ALA A 51 -5.85 1.29 -2.59
C ALA A 51 -4.45 1.73 -3.01
N GLY A 52 -3.46 1.25 -2.30
CA GLY A 52 -2.06 1.45 -2.66
C GLY A 52 -1.40 2.74 -2.19
N VAL A 53 -2.08 3.60 -1.43
CA VAL A 53 -1.43 4.77 -0.83
C VAL A 53 -0.73 4.39 0.47
N SER A 54 0.54 4.71 0.59
CA SER A 54 1.31 4.44 1.79
C SER A 54 2.36 5.51 2.07
N ILE A 55 2.72 5.64 3.35
CA ILE A 55 3.83 6.49 3.79
C ILE A 55 4.89 5.58 4.40
N SER A 56 6.09 5.67 3.87
CA SER A 56 7.22 4.91 4.37
C SER A 56 8.52 5.70 4.21
N ASN A 57 9.30 5.78 5.27
CA ASN A 57 10.64 6.35 5.30
C ASN A 57 10.77 7.74 4.64
N GLY A 58 9.80 8.62 4.90
CA GLY A 58 9.82 10.00 4.36
C GLY A 58 9.25 10.16 2.96
N TYR A 59 8.68 9.10 2.41
CA TYR A 59 8.06 9.10 1.09
C TYR A 59 6.57 8.77 1.18
N LEU A 60 5.81 9.38 0.29
CA LEU A 60 4.42 9.03 -0.01
C LEU A 60 4.40 8.26 -1.31
N TYR A 61 3.87 7.04 -1.30
CA TYR A 61 3.65 6.21 -2.48
C TYR A 61 2.18 6.22 -2.84
N PHE A 62 1.87 6.45 -4.10
CA PHE A 62 0.49 6.55 -4.57
C PHE A 62 0.37 6.21 -6.05
N PRO A 63 -0.76 5.63 -6.48
CA PRO A 63 -1.06 5.45 -7.88
C PRO A 63 -1.46 6.78 -8.51
N MET A 64 -0.93 7.07 -9.69
CA MET A 64 -1.36 8.18 -10.56
C MET A 64 -2.03 7.61 -11.80
N PHE A 65 -3.14 8.22 -12.18
CA PHE A 65 -3.88 7.81 -13.35
C PHE A 65 -3.58 8.76 -14.53
N ASN A 66 -3.26 8.18 -15.67
CA ASN A 66 -3.16 8.91 -16.93
C ASN A 66 -4.49 8.76 -17.69
N GLY A 67 -5.30 9.83 -17.69
CA GLY A 67 -6.61 9.84 -18.34
C GLY A 67 -6.56 9.68 -19.85
N GLU A 68 -5.44 10.00 -20.50
CA GLU A 68 -5.30 9.87 -21.97
C GLU A 68 -5.01 8.43 -22.38
N THR A 69 -4.18 7.73 -21.63
CA THR A 69 -3.76 6.36 -21.95
C THR A 69 -4.54 5.29 -21.19
N GLY A 70 -5.26 5.67 -20.13
CA GLY A 70 -5.90 4.74 -19.20
C GLY A 70 -4.89 3.95 -18.35
N SER A 71 -3.62 4.34 -18.35
CA SER A 71 -2.57 3.65 -17.60
C SER A 71 -2.47 4.17 -16.16
N VAL A 72 -1.98 3.31 -15.27
CA VAL A 72 -1.65 3.67 -13.89
C VAL A 72 -0.13 3.66 -13.75
N THR A 73 0.38 4.74 -13.22
CA THR A 73 1.79 4.90 -12.86
C THR A 73 1.89 5.03 -11.36
N TYR A 74 2.81 4.33 -10.73
CA TYR A 74 3.11 4.58 -9.33
C TYR A 74 4.13 5.70 -9.19
N ALA A 75 3.81 6.65 -8.31
CA ALA A 75 4.66 7.78 -8.02
C ALA A 75 5.17 7.74 -6.59
N GLU A 76 6.33 8.31 -6.41
CA GLU A 76 6.95 8.58 -5.11
C GLU A 76 6.93 10.09 -4.88
N GLY A 77 6.34 10.51 -3.78
CA GLY A 77 6.35 11.90 -3.33
C GLY A 77 7.27 12.07 -2.12
N ILE A 78 8.24 12.94 -2.21
CA ILE A 78 9.18 13.23 -1.13
C ILE A 78 8.52 14.19 -0.14
N LEU A 79 8.23 13.73 1.08
CA LEU A 79 7.51 14.51 2.10
C LEU A 79 8.30 15.74 2.60
N GLU A 80 9.60 15.73 2.51
CA GLU A 80 10.43 16.85 2.93
C GLU A 80 10.39 18.01 1.93
N THR A 81 10.49 17.68 0.63
CA THR A 81 10.65 18.69 -0.44
C THR A 81 9.37 19.00 -1.20
N GLY A 82 8.34 18.14 -1.09
CA GLY A 82 7.14 18.23 -1.90
C GLY A 82 7.37 17.93 -3.39
N ARG A 83 8.45 17.19 -3.71
CA ARG A 83 8.75 16.78 -5.08
C ARG A 83 8.12 15.42 -5.36
N ILE A 84 7.52 15.27 -6.54
CA ILE A 84 6.98 14.02 -7.03
C ILE A 84 7.94 13.43 -8.04
N GLU A 85 8.21 12.13 -7.89
CA GLU A 85 9.00 11.33 -8.82
C GLU A 85 8.18 10.12 -9.27
N HIS A 86 8.21 9.85 -10.58
CA HIS A 86 7.59 8.65 -11.14
C HIS A 86 8.59 7.51 -11.07
N ILE A 87 8.16 6.37 -10.50
CA ILE A 87 9.03 5.21 -10.32
C ILE A 87 8.72 4.13 -11.36
N PHE A 88 7.44 3.92 -11.65
CA PHE A 88 6.99 2.82 -12.50
C PHE A 88 5.97 3.30 -13.52
N GLU A 89 6.27 3.09 -14.77
CA GLU A 89 5.34 3.25 -15.87
C GLU A 89 4.60 1.92 -16.11
N ASP A 90 3.32 1.99 -16.50
CA ASP A 90 2.47 0.84 -16.86
C ASP A 90 2.22 -0.21 -15.74
N TRP A 91 2.18 0.22 -14.50
CA TRP A 91 1.91 -0.66 -13.36
C TRP A 91 0.42 -0.83 -13.07
N ASN A 92 -0.30 -1.44 -14.00
CA ASN A 92 -1.75 -1.65 -13.92
C ASN A 92 -2.22 -2.55 -12.76
N GLN A 93 -1.33 -3.15 -11.98
CA GLN A 93 -1.69 -4.32 -11.19
C GLN A 93 -1.12 -4.38 -9.77
N SER A 94 -0.60 -3.31 -9.21
CA SER A 94 -0.22 -3.34 -7.80
C SER A 94 -1.34 -2.84 -6.91
N ASN A 95 -1.97 -3.75 -6.19
CA ASN A 95 -3.03 -3.43 -5.22
C ASN A 95 -2.49 -3.27 -3.79
N SER A 96 -1.19 -3.38 -3.56
CA SER A 96 -0.65 -3.29 -2.21
C SER A 96 0.07 -1.99 -1.95
N PRO A 97 0.00 -1.49 -0.70
CA PRO A 97 0.83 -0.39 -0.28
C PRO A 97 2.31 -0.72 -0.46
N MET A 98 3.07 0.21 -1.01
CA MET A 98 4.53 0.10 -1.08
C MET A 98 5.14 0.50 0.25
N VAL A 99 6.17 -0.20 0.66
CA VAL A 99 6.95 0.12 1.85
C VAL A 99 8.43 0.21 1.47
N ASN A 100 9.07 1.30 1.87
CA ASN A 100 10.48 1.55 1.61
C ASN A 100 11.31 1.26 2.86
N PHE A 101 12.27 0.33 2.74
CA PHE A 101 13.33 0.12 3.72
C PHE A 101 14.68 0.15 2.99
N ASP A 102 15.57 1.02 3.41
CA ASP A 102 16.96 1.08 2.91
C ASP A 102 17.08 1.15 1.37
N ASN A 103 16.23 1.97 0.73
CA ASN A 103 16.12 2.13 -0.73
C ASN A 103 15.60 0.90 -1.49
N VAL A 104 15.07 -0.09 -0.81
CA VAL A 104 14.35 -1.20 -1.41
C VAL A 104 12.85 -1.00 -1.19
N LEU A 105 12.07 -1.06 -2.26
CA LEU A 105 10.62 -1.05 -2.21
C LEU A 105 10.11 -2.47 -2.10
N TYR A 106 9.22 -2.69 -1.16
CA TYR A 106 8.53 -3.96 -0.89
C TYR A 106 7.07 -3.81 -1.23
N TYR A 107 6.53 -4.71 -2.03
CA TYR A 107 5.14 -4.66 -2.47
C TYR A 107 4.65 -6.01 -2.97
N HIS A 108 3.35 -6.11 -3.16
CA HIS A 108 2.73 -7.23 -3.86
C HIS A 108 2.31 -6.79 -5.26
N ARG A 109 2.67 -7.58 -6.25
CA ARG A 109 2.25 -7.42 -7.64
C ARG A 109 1.26 -8.53 -7.99
N VAL A 110 0.05 -8.14 -8.37
CA VAL A 110 -1.03 -9.08 -8.70
C VAL A 110 -0.61 -10.01 -9.83
N GLY A 111 -0.88 -11.30 -9.67
CA GLY A 111 -0.49 -12.35 -10.62
C GLY A 111 1.00 -12.67 -10.68
N VAL A 112 1.82 -12.05 -9.84
CA VAL A 112 3.28 -12.25 -9.80
C VAL A 112 3.73 -12.70 -8.42
N GLY A 113 3.41 -11.92 -7.36
CA GLY A 113 3.78 -12.27 -6.00
C GLY A 113 4.36 -11.11 -5.17
N LEU A 114 5.05 -11.47 -4.10
CA LEU A 114 5.79 -10.50 -3.29
C LEU A 114 7.07 -10.13 -4.00
N CYS A 115 7.28 -8.83 -4.19
CA CYS A 115 8.38 -8.27 -4.95
C CYS A 115 9.23 -7.31 -4.11
N GLU A 116 10.48 -7.23 -4.48
CA GLU A 116 11.40 -6.17 -4.08
C GLU A 116 11.86 -5.41 -5.32
N TYR A 117 11.95 -4.08 -5.20
CA TYR A 117 12.57 -3.25 -6.21
C TYR A 117 13.70 -2.44 -5.58
N ASP A 118 14.91 -2.69 -6.05
CA ASP A 118 16.10 -1.94 -5.65
C ASP A 118 16.14 -0.62 -6.43
N LYS A 119 15.93 0.50 -5.74
CA LYS A 119 15.93 1.84 -6.34
C LYS A 119 17.28 2.25 -6.92
N ALA A 120 18.37 1.71 -6.38
CA ALA A 120 19.72 2.08 -6.85
C ALA A 120 20.08 1.42 -8.19
N THR A 121 19.61 0.19 -8.40
CA THR A 121 19.89 -0.57 -9.62
C THR A 121 18.75 -0.59 -10.62
N GLY A 122 17.55 -0.18 -10.20
CA GLY A 122 16.33 -0.29 -11.01
C GLY A 122 15.87 -1.74 -11.23
N THR A 123 16.26 -2.67 -10.36
CA THR A 123 16.01 -4.10 -10.54
C THR A 123 14.85 -4.59 -9.68
N GLU A 124 13.84 -5.19 -10.32
CA GLU A 124 12.77 -5.92 -9.65
C GLU A 124 13.18 -7.39 -9.44
N THR A 125 12.85 -7.93 -8.27
CA THR A 125 13.05 -9.34 -7.93
C THR A 125 11.77 -9.90 -7.31
N VAL A 126 11.24 -10.99 -7.86
CA VAL A 126 10.15 -11.75 -7.26
C VAL A 126 10.70 -12.65 -6.16
N LYS A 127 10.25 -12.45 -4.93
CA LYS A 127 10.73 -13.21 -3.74
C LYS A 127 9.83 -14.38 -3.40
N VAL A 128 8.52 -14.18 -3.46
CA VAL A 128 7.53 -15.23 -3.23
C VAL A 128 6.53 -15.18 -4.37
N PRO A 129 6.64 -16.07 -5.34
CA PRO A 129 5.63 -16.18 -6.39
C PRO A 129 4.28 -16.55 -5.78
N THR A 130 3.22 -15.87 -6.22
CA THR A 130 1.84 -16.19 -5.82
C THR A 130 0.90 -15.80 -6.95
N ASP A 131 -0.06 -16.62 -7.21
CA ASP A 131 -1.16 -16.42 -8.14
C ASP A 131 -2.39 -15.77 -7.49
N CYS A 132 -2.34 -15.53 -6.17
CA CYS A 132 -3.43 -14.85 -5.46
C CYS A 132 -3.67 -13.46 -6.03
N SER A 133 -4.92 -13.19 -6.37
CA SER A 133 -5.36 -11.89 -6.88
C SER A 133 -5.33 -10.78 -5.82
N LEU A 134 -5.46 -11.13 -4.55
CA LEU A 134 -5.48 -10.20 -3.43
C LEU A 134 -4.53 -10.66 -2.32
N ALA A 135 -3.29 -10.24 -2.38
CA ALA A 135 -2.39 -10.28 -1.24
C ALA A 135 -2.23 -8.86 -0.69
N LEU A 136 -2.49 -8.69 0.60
CA LEU A 136 -2.31 -7.43 1.30
C LEU A 136 -1.16 -7.59 2.29
N PRO A 137 0.09 -7.42 1.84
CA PRO A 137 1.23 -7.54 2.72
C PRO A 137 1.34 -6.36 3.66
N GLN A 138 1.70 -6.66 4.89
CA GLN A 138 2.22 -5.67 5.84
C GLN A 138 3.70 -5.96 6.08
N TYR A 139 4.51 -4.99 5.77
CA TYR A 139 5.96 -5.06 6.00
C TYR A 139 6.29 -4.36 7.30
N THR A 140 6.91 -5.09 8.21
CA THR A 140 7.49 -4.54 9.43
C THR A 140 9.01 -4.59 9.35
N LYS A 141 9.70 -4.07 10.36
CA LYS A 141 11.15 -4.16 10.44
C LYS A 141 11.64 -5.62 10.43
N ASP A 142 10.91 -6.53 11.06
CA ASP A 142 11.37 -7.90 11.33
C ASP A 142 10.60 -8.96 10.53
N TYR A 143 9.37 -8.66 10.08
CA TYR A 143 8.46 -9.64 9.48
C TYR A 143 7.73 -9.09 8.26
N ILE A 144 7.29 -10.02 7.43
CA ILE A 144 6.34 -9.77 6.35
C ILE A 144 5.10 -10.62 6.65
N ILE A 145 3.96 -9.96 6.81
CA ILE A 145 2.68 -10.62 7.04
C ILE A 145 1.82 -10.46 5.81
N VAL A 146 1.40 -11.57 5.24
CA VAL A 146 0.61 -11.59 4.02
C VAL A 146 -0.75 -12.19 4.30
N ARG A 147 -1.79 -11.48 3.94
CA ARG A 147 -3.13 -12.02 3.90
C ARG A 147 -3.50 -12.32 2.45
N THR A 148 -3.84 -13.55 2.16
CA THR A 148 -4.36 -13.93 0.85
C THR A 148 -5.88 -14.07 0.88
N SER A 149 -6.52 -13.75 -0.23
CA SER A 149 -7.90 -14.15 -0.52
C SER A 149 -7.95 -14.69 -1.93
N ASP A 150 -8.60 -15.82 -2.11
CA ASP A 150 -8.90 -16.32 -3.44
C ASP A 150 -10.02 -15.50 -4.07
N ASP A 151 -10.07 -15.45 -5.41
CA ASP A 151 -11.06 -14.69 -6.18
C ASP A 151 -12.50 -15.12 -5.93
N ASP A 152 -12.69 -16.37 -5.53
CA ASP A 152 -13.97 -16.82 -5.02
C ASP A 152 -14.16 -16.31 -3.60
N ALA A 153 -14.94 -15.25 -3.49
CA ALA A 153 -15.15 -14.39 -2.33
C ALA A 153 -15.46 -15.10 -0.99
N ASP A 154 -15.49 -16.41 -0.94
CA ASP A 154 -15.98 -17.14 0.22
C ASP A 154 -15.02 -18.15 0.85
N THR A 155 -13.85 -18.52 0.27
CA THR A 155 -13.35 -19.81 0.71
C THR A 155 -12.00 -19.90 1.39
N HIS A 156 -10.94 -19.27 1.03
CA HIS A 156 -9.67 -19.57 1.72
C HIS A 156 -8.87 -18.33 2.09
N ARG A 157 -8.97 -17.95 3.33
CA ARG A 157 -8.20 -16.83 3.88
C ARG A 157 -7.13 -17.35 4.78
N THR A 158 -5.91 -17.23 4.30
CA THR A 158 -4.73 -17.64 5.05
C THR A 158 -3.88 -16.42 5.36
N ILE A 159 -3.38 -16.35 6.57
CA ILE A 159 -2.34 -15.42 6.96
C ILE A 159 -1.03 -16.20 6.94
N TYR A 160 -0.06 -15.67 6.21
CA TYR A 160 1.31 -16.15 6.18
C TYR A 160 2.22 -15.17 6.90
N ALA A 161 3.15 -15.69 7.68
CA ALA A 161 4.20 -14.91 8.32
C ALA A 161 5.56 -15.35 7.77
N TYR A 162 6.33 -14.40 7.26
CA TYR A 162 7.69 -14.61 6.77
C TYR A 162 8.67 -13.76 7.58
N ASP A 163 9.92 -14.22 7.68
CA ASP A 163 11.03 -13.33 8.06
C ASP A 163 11.37 -12.37 6.91
N ARG A 164 12.34 -11.48 7.15
CA ARG A 164 12.78 -10.51 6.12
C ARG A 164 13.56 -11.13 4.95
N ASN A 165 13.96 -12.40 5.06
CA ASN A 165 14.57 -13.19 3.98
C ASN A 165 13.55 -14.05 3.23
N TYR A 166 12.25 -13.83 3.50
CA TYR A 166 11.13 -14.59 2.92
C TYR A 166 11.09 -16.07 3.30
N HIS A 167 11.73 -16.46 4.40
CA HIS A 167 11.50 -17.79 4.95
C HIS A 167 10.17 -17.82 5.68
N LEU A 168 9.33 -18.79 5.32
CA LEU A 168 8.03 -18.97 5.97
C LEU A 168 8.23 -19.38 7.43
N LEU A 169 7.73 -18.56 8.34
CA LEU A 169 7.75 -18.82 9.78
C LEU A 169 6.51 -19.56 10.24
N GLY A 170 5.38 -19.33 9.58
CA GLY A 170 4.12 -19.99 9.89
C GLY A 170 2.97 -19.50 9.03
N GLN A 171 1.87 -20.23 9.12
CA GLN A 171 0.62 -19.90 8.44
C GLN A 171 -0.57 -20.21 9.34
N MET A 172 -1.67 -19.50 9.13
CA MET A 172 -2.92 -19.71 9.84
C MET A 172 -4.11 -19.59 8.89
N GLU A 173 -4.91 -20.63 8.81
CA GLU A 173 -6.21 -20.57 8.14
C GLU A 173 -7.22 -19.88 9.05
N LEU A 174 -8.04 -18.99 8.50
CA LEU A 174 -8.97 -18.16 9.27
C LEU A 174 -10.38 -18.76 9.34
N GLU A 175 -10.72 -19.65 8.41
CA GLU A 175 -12.04 -20.29 8.36
C GLU A 175 -12.42 -21.03 9.64
N PRO A 176 -11.53 -21.83 10.29
CA PRO A 176 -11.87 -22.53 11.55
C PRO A 176 -12.27 -21.59 12.69
N TYR A 177 -11.90 -20.32 12.60
CA TYR A 177 -12.20 -19.31 13.61
C TYR A 177 -13.42 -18.45 13.25
N GLY A 178 -14.13 -18.77 12.16
CA GLY A 178 -15.29 -18.02 11.69
C GLY A 178 -14.95 -16.60 11.18
N VAL A 179 -13.70 -16.33 10.88
CA VAL A 179 -13.25 -15.02 10.43
C VAL A 179 -13.46 -14.89 8.93
N LYS A 180 -14.48 -14.13 8.52
CA LYS A 180 -14.83 -13.97 7.10
C LYS A 180 -14.08 -12.81 6.40
N PHE A 181 -13.84 -11.70 7.11
CA PHE A 181 -13.22 -10.50 6.53
C PHE A 181 -12.19 -9.91 7.50
N PRO A 182 -11.00 -10.54 7.64
CA PRO A 182 -10.00 -10.01 8.54
C PRO A 182 -9.43 -8.70 7.99
N SER A 183 -9.47 -7.67 8.79
CA SER A 183 -8.67 -6.47 8.57
C SER A 183 -7.47 -6.54 9.51
N LEU A 184 -6.29 -6.64 8.94
CA LEU A 184 -5.06 -6.64 9.71
C LEU A 184 -4.85 -5.24 10.28
N GLN A 185 -4.81 -5.12 11.60
CA GLN A 185 -4.75 -3.83 12.28
C GLN A 185 -3.34 -3.51 12.75
N TYR A 186 -2.69 -4.48 13.35
CA TYR A 186 -1.41 -4.24 13.99
C TYR A 186 -0.59 -5.52 14.13
N VAL A 187 0.72 -5.42 13.94
CA VAL A 187 1.67 -6.52 14.10
C VAL A 187 2.72 -6.12 15.13
N THR A 188 2.96 -6.99 16.09
CA THR A 188 4.05 -6.87 17.07
C THR A 188 5.06 -8.00 16.88
N ALA A 189 6.15 -7.98 17.63
CA ALA A 189 7.12 -9.08 17.63
C ALA A 189 6.53 -10.45 18.03
N ASN A 190 5.40 -10.45 18.78
CA ASN A 190 4.85 -11.67 19.39
C ASN A 190 3.39 -11.95 19.01
N ALA A 191 2.72 -11.03 18.30
CA ALA A 191 1.30 -11.17 18.00
C ALA A 191 0.87 -10.41 16.75
N ILE A 192 -0.11 -10.96 16.07
CA ILE A 192 -0.83 -10.34 14.97
C ILE A 192 -2.24 -10.03 15.45
N TYR A 193 -2.65 -8.77 15.33
CA TYR A 193 -3.98 -8.31 15.68
C TYR A 193 -4.79 -8.04 14.43
N PHE A 194 -5.96 -8.64 14.36
CA PHE A 194 -6.89 -8.37 13.27
C PHE A 194 -8.32 -8.24 13.80
N THR A 195 -9.15 -7.51 13.07
CA THR A 195 -10.59 -7.44 13.31
C THR A 195 -11.33 -8.27 12.27
N SER A 196 -12.41 -8.89 12.69
CA SER A 196 -13.31 -9.60 11.79
C SER A 196 -14.53 -8.72 11.53
N GLY A 197 -14.89 -8.53 10.26
CA GLY A 197 -16.10 -7.83 9.84
C GLY A 197 -17.36 -8.67 9.94
N GLY A 198 -17.44 -9.61 10.86
CA GLY A 198 -18.67 -10.37 11.15
C GLY A 198 -19.64 -9.56 12.01
N LYS A 199 -20.94 -9.61 11.71
CA LYS A 199 -21.96 -9.19 12.67
C LYS A 199 -21.84 -10.08 13.90
N LEU A 200 -21.68 -9.45 15.08
CA LEU A 200 -21.91 -10.11 16.36
C LEU A 200 -23.38 -10.58 16.43
#